data_ded91f1d25f8bc8d115c106fe66b325c
#
_entry.id   ded91f1d25f8bc8d115c106fe66b325c
#
_cell.length_a   1.000
_cell.length_b   1.000
_cell.length_c   1.000
_cell.angle_alpha   90.00
_cell.angle_beta   90.00
_cell.angle_gamma   90.00
#
_symmetry.space_group_name_H-M   'P 1'
#
loop_
_entity.id
_entity.type
_entity.pdbx_description
1 polymer ?
#
loop_
_entity_poly.entity_id
_entity_poly.type
_entity_poly.pdbx_seq_one_letter_code
_entity_poly.pdbx_strand_id
1 'polypeptide(L)'
;MAEEKSPITQQIQSGTSRGSGSPLVSVDLREVEDCVIYDRHGTCIPFKSLFQDRKSIIIFVRNFLCYSCKEYVDDLSKIPEVILKGAGVSLVVIGQSAHHHIQPFCSLTGYAHEIYVDPKRIIYQKLGMKREAKFTDSAQPSPHVKSGVFMGQMKSLWRAITSPVFDFQGDIYQQGGAIIAGPGPQVHFLHFDANHLDHMPINWLLQLAGIEVTLNFSKQAKVIHV
;
A
#
# COMPACT_ATOMS: atom_id res chain seq x y z
N MET A 1 11.63 18.41 -34.11
CA MET A 1 11.89 18.57 -32.66
C MET A 1 10.57 18.30 -31.97
N ALA A 2 10.39 17.14 -31.40
CA ALA A 2 9.21 16.78 -30.64
C ALA A 2 9.45 17.17 -29.18
N GLU A 3 8.62 18.04 -28.64
CA GLU A 3 8.63 18.36 -27.20
C GLU A 3 8.16 17.14 -26.43
N GLU A 4 9.07 16.58 -25.66
CA GLU A 4 8.82 15.52 -24.72
C GLU A 4 8.03 16.11 -23.53
N LYS A 5 6.72 15.86 -23.49
CA LYS A 5 5.86 16.30 -22.39
C LYS A 5 6.20 15.49 -21.14
N SER A 6 6.74 16.17 -20.14
CA SER A 6 6.96 15.62 -18.80
C SER A 6 5.65 15.05 -18.21
N PRO A 7 5.68 13.87 -17.58
CA PRO A 7 4.49 13.28 -16.99
C PRO A 7 3.98 14.12 -15.80
N ILE A 8 2.68 14.35 -15.76
CA ILE A 8 2.02 15.09 -14.68
C ILE A 8 1.84 14.12 -13.51
N THR A 9 2.62 14.31 -12.46
CA THR A 9 2.42 13.58 -11.19
C THR A 9 1.30 14.29 -10.42
N GLN A 10 0.16 13.63 -10.25
CA GLN A 10 -0.95 14.16 -9.46
C GLN A 10 -1.06 13.41 -8.13
N GLN A 11 -0.95 14.16 -7.03
CA GLN A 11 -1.38 13.68 -5.72
C GLN A 11 -2.85 14.10 -5.51
N ILE A 12 -3.75 13.14 -5.43
CA ILE A 12 -5.15 13.40 -5.11
C ILE A 12 -5.32 13.30 -3.61
N GLN A 13 -5.57 14.44 -2.95
CA GLN A 13 -6.01 14.48 -1.57
C GLN A 13 -7.54 14.37 -1.55
N SER A 14 -8.07 13.36 -0.87
CA SER A 14 -9.50 13.24 -0.59
C SER A 14 -9.87 14.26 0.50
N GLY A 15 -10.33 15.42 0.10
CA GLY A 15 -10.84 16.45 1.03
C GLY A 15 -10.97 17.82 0.39
N THR A 16 -12.19 18.30 0.27
CA THR A 16 -12.51 19.68 -0.12
C THR A 16 -12.04 20.67 0.95
N SER A 17 -10.89 21.30 0.76
CA SER A 17 -10.58 22.57 1.40
C SER A 17 -9.86 23.49 0.42
N ARG A 18 -10.47 24.67 0.24
CA ARG A 18 -9.90 25.77 -0.54
C ARG A 18 -8.63 26.30 0.13
N GLY A 19 -7.58 26.49 -0.63
CA GLY A 19 -6.57 27.49 -0.34
C GLY A 19 -5.27 26.96 0.26
N SER A 20 -4.24 27.22 -0.45
CA SER A 20 -2.79 27.10 -0.31
C SER A 20 -2.20 25.87 -1.02
N GLY A 21 -1.46 26.15 -2.09
CA GLY A 21 -0.75 25.12 -2.84
C GLY A 21 0.26 24.39 -1.95
N SER A 22 -0.10 23.17 -1.55
CA SER A 22 0.88 22.23 -1.02
C SER A 22 1.86 21.90 -2.15
N PRO A 23 3.17 21.86 -1.89
CA PRO A 23 4.15 21.50 -2.90
C PRO A 23 3.80 20.13 -3.46
N LEU A 24 3.77 19.99 -4.79
CA LEU A 24 3.64 18.72 -5.47
C LEU A 24 4.79 17.83 -4.98
N VAL A 25 4.47 16.78 -4.22
CA VAL A 25 5.47 15.80 -3.81
C VAL A 25 5.88 15.04 -5.06
N SER A 26 7.02 15.39 -5.61
CA SER A 26 7.64 14.60 -6.67
C SER A 26 8.54 13.56 -6.02
N VAL A 27 8.30 12.30 -6.31
CA VAL A 27 9.14 11.18 -5.89
C VAL A 27 10.03 10.77 -7.05
N ASP A 28 11.33 10.70 -6.81
CA ASP A 28 12.28 10.12 -7.76
C ASP A 28 12.59 8.68 -7.36
N LEU A 29 12.05 7.72 -8.11
CA LEU A 29 12.26 6.30 -7.85
C LEU A 29 13.73 5.86 -7.99
N ARG A 30 14.58 6.65 -8.67
CA ARG A 30 16.02 6.37 -8.75
C ARG A 30 16.73 6.40 -7.39
N GLU A 31 16.19 7.15 -6.42
CA GLU A 31 16.74 7.19 -5.06
C GLU A 31 16.51 5.89 -4.27
N VAL A 32 15.53 5.08 -4.70
CA VAL A 32 15.11 3.85 -4.02
C VAL A 32 15.25 2.60 -4.88
N GLU A 33 15.57 2.72 -6.16
CA GLU A 33 15.56 1.60 -7.11
C GLU A 33 16.47 0.44 -6.71
N ASP A 34 17.60 0.71 -6.07
CA ASP A 34 18.55 -0.30 -5.60
C ASP A 34 18.31 -0.72 -4.13
N CYS A 35 17.27 -0.17 -3.47
CA CYS A 35 16.88 -0.65 -2.16
C CYS A 35 16.43 -2.10 -2.22
N VAL A 36 16.73 -2.87 -1.17
CA VAL A 36 16.42 -4.29 -1.11
C VAL A 36 15.10 -4.52 -0.40
N ILE A 37 14.26 -5.33 -1.02
CA ILE A 37 13.07 -5.95 -0.43
C ILE A 37 13.27 -7.46 -0.34
N TYR A 38 12.45 -8.14 0.45
CA TYR A 38 12.55 -9.57 0.66
C TYR A 38 11.26 -10.28 0.27
N ASP A 39 11.39 -11.40 -0.43
CA ASP A 39 10.25 -12.29 -0.70
C ASP A 39 9.89 -13.16 0.52
N ARG A 40 8.92 -14.06 0.37
CA ARG A 40 8.49 -15.00 1.41
C ARG A 40 9.54 -15.99 1.89
N HIS A 41 10.59 -16.20 1.08
CA HIS A 41 11.71 -17.08 1.38
C HIS A 41 12.91 -16.34 1.97
N GLY A 42 12.82 -15.02 2.09
CA GLY A 42 13.92 -14.16 2.54
C GLY A 42 14.93 -13.85 1.43
N THR A 43 14.58 -14.11 0.18
CA THR A 43 15.43 -13.77 -0.96
C THR A 43 15.46 -12.25 -1.16
N CYS A 44 16.66 -11.70 -1.31
CA CYS A 44 16.87 -10.28 -1.59
C CYS A 44 16.52 -9.95 -3.04
N ILE A 45 15.67 -8.94 -3.23
CA ILE A 45 15.23 -8.46 -4.53
C ILE A 45 15.42 -6.94 -4.59
N PRO A 46 16.06 -6.38 -5.64
CA PRO A 46 16.13 -4.94 -5.80
C PRO A 46 14.74 -4.36 -6.10
N PHE A 47 14.38 -3.25 -5.48
CA PHE A 47 13.05 -2.64 -5.62
C PHE A 47 12.68 -2.32 -7.07
N LYS A 48 13.67 -1.91 -7.88
CA LYS A 48 13.46 -1.63 -9.31
C LYS A 48 12.89 -2.80 -10.11
N SER A 49 13.15 -4.04 -9.71
CA SER A 49 12.62 -5.22 -10.42
C SER A 49 11.08 -5.25 -10.46
N LEU A 50 10.41 -4.52 -9.58
CA LEU A 50 8.96 -4.44 -9.54
C LEU A 50 8.38 -3.60 -10.70
N PHE A 51 9.14 -2.62 -11.19
CA PHE A 51 8.65 -1.64 -12.17
C PHE A 51 9.59 -1.42 -13.37
N GLN A 52 10.73 -2.11 -13.45
CA GLN A 52 11.72 -1.94 -14.51
C GLN A 52 11.12 -2.23 -15.89
N ASP A 53 10.46 -3.38 -16.04
CA ASP A 53 10.05 -3.92 -17.34
C ASP A 53 8.57 -3.76 -17.63
N ARG A 54 7.77 -3.39 -16.62
CA ARG A 54 6.31 -3.31 -16.72
C ARG A 54 5.73 -2.27 -15.77
N LYS A 55 4.52 -1.83 -16.08
CA LYS A 55 3.74 -0.99 -15.17
C LYS A 55 3.34 -1.81 -13.95
N SER A 56 3.48 -1.22 -12.77
CA SER A 56 3.14 -1.86 -11.50
C SER A 56 2.34 -0.94 -10.60
N ILE A 57 1.28 -1.48 -10.00
CA ILE A 57 0.57 -0.90 -8.88
C ILE A 57 1.25 -1.43 -7.62
N ILE A 58 1.93 -0.57 -6.87
CA ILE A 58 2.69 -0.93 -5.68
C ILE A 58 2.00 -0.33 -4.46
N ILE A 59 1.53 -1.19 -3.57
CA ILE A 59 0.80 -0.83 -2.35
C ILE A 59 1.71 -1.03 -1.15
N PHE A 60 1.95 0.03 -0.42
CA PHE A 60 2.68 0.00 0.84
C PHE A 60 1.70 -0.09 2.00
N VAL A 61 1.67 -1.22 2.70
CA VAL A 61 0.83 -1.40 3.89
C VAL A 61 1.59 -1.05 5.16
N ARG A 62 0.85 -0.59 6.18
CA ARG A 62 1.45 -0.15 7.46
C ARG A 62 2.16 -1.29 8.19
N ASN A 63 1.46 -2.38 8.43
CA ASN A 63 1.99 -3.61 9.02
C ASN A 63 0.97 -4.74 8.86
N PHE A 64 1.40 -5.99 9.04
CA PHE A 64 0.56 -7.16 8.82
C PHE A 64 -0.45 -7.44 9.95
N LEU A 65 -0.37 -6.73 11.09
CA LEU A 65 -1.37 -6.79 12.17
C LEU A 65 -2.50 -5.76 11.98
N CYS A 66 -2.28 -4.74 11.17
CA CYS A 66 -3.23 -3.67 10.94
C CYS A 66 -4.52 -4.20 10.30
N TYR A 67 -5.66 -4.04 10.97
CA TYR A 67 -6.95 -4.54 10.48
C TYR A 67 -7.39 -3.87 9.17
N SER A 68 -7.23 -2.55 9.05
CA SER A 68 -7.59 -1.82 7.82
C SER A 68 -6.72 -2.27 6.63
N CYS A 69 -5.42 -2.54 6.86
CA CYS A 69 -4.56 -3.12 5.84
C CYS A 69 -4.99 -4.53 5.43
N LYS A 70 -5.42 -5.37 6.39
CA LYS A 70 -5.94 -6.72 6.10
C LYS A 70 -7.21 -6.65 5.26
N GLU A 71 -8.17 -5.78 5.61
CA GLU A 71 -9.40 -5.57 4.85
C GLU A 71 -9.12 -5.04 3.43
N TYR A 72 -8.18 -4.10 3.32
CA TYR A 72 -7.76 -3.57 2.04
C TYR A 72 -7.12 -4.64 1.15
N VAL A 73 -6.21 -5.44 1.70
CA VAL A 73 -5.55 -6.52 0.97
C VAL A 73 -6.50 -7.69 0.66
N ASP A 74 -7.50 -7.98 1.52
CA ASP A 74 -8.60 -8.91 1.19
C ASP A 74 -9.42 -8.41 -0.01
N ASP A 75 -9.62 -7.11 -0.16
CA ASP A 75 -10.27 -6.58 -1.35
C ASP A 75 -9.34 -6.60 -2.58
N LEU A 76 -8.04 -6.30 -2.42
CA LEU A 76 -7.05 -6.45 -3.50
C LEU A 76 -6.95 -7.91 -4.00
N SER A 77 -7.13 -8.89 -3.12
CA SER A 77 -7.09 -10.31 -3.50
C SER A 77 -8.21 -10.73 -4.46
N LYS A 78 -9.28 -9.92 -4.55
CA LYS A 78 -10.42 -10.17 -5.43
C LYS A 78 -10.19 -9.67 -6.86
N ILE A 79 -9.09 -9.00 -7.13
CA ILE A 79 -8.72 -8.58 -8.49
C ILE A 79 -8.28 -9.83 -9.27
N PRO A 80 -8.98 -10.21 -10.34
CA PRO A 80 -8.58 -11.38 -11.11
C PRO A 80 -7.24 -11.17 -11.81
N GLU A 81 -6.35 -12.15 -11.69
CA GLU A 81 -5.02 -12.10 -12.32
C GLU A 81 -5.10 -11.90 -13.85
N VAL A 82 -6.14 -12.46 -14.49
CA VAL A 82 -6.35 -12.33 -15.93
C VAL A 82 -6.52 -10.88 -16.36
N ILE A 83 -7.16 -10.04 -15.53
CA ILE A 83 -7.36 -8.62 -15.82
C ILE A 83 -6.01 -7.88 -15.77
N LEU A 84 -5.21 -8.15 -14.76
CA LEU A 84 -3.88 -7.55 -14.59
C LEU A 84 -2.95 -7.97 -15.74
N LYS A 85 -2.89 -9.25 -16.05
CA LYS A 85 -2.09 -9.79 -17.15
C LYS A 85 -2.54 -9.24 -18.51
N GLY A 86 -3.84 -9.14 -18.74
CA GLY A 86 -4.40 -8.60 -19.97
C GLY A 86 -4.01 -7.13 -20.20
N ALA A 87 -3.83 -6.37 -19.13
CA ALA A 87 -3.40 -4.97 -19.17
C ALA A 87 -1.86 -4.80 -19.11
N GLY A 88 -1.09 -5.87 -18.93
CA GLY A 88 0.35 -5.80 -18.74
C GLY A 88 0.75 -5.10 -17.44
N VAL A 89 -0.10 -5.16 -16.40
CA VAL A 89 0.10 -4.50 -15.12
C VAL A 89 0.33 -5.53 -14.03
N SER A 90 1.29 -5.27 -13.13
CA SER A 90 1.50 -6.05 -11.90
C SER A 90 0.83 -5.37 -10.71
N LEU A 91 0.37 -6.19 -9.77
CA LEU A 91 -0.11 -5.74 -8.46
C LEU A 91 0.80 -6.30 -7.37
N VAL A 92 1.41 -5.40 -6.62
CA VAL A 92 2.42 -5.72 -5.62
C VAL A 92 2.04 -5.12 -4.28
N VAL A 93 2.16 -5.89 -3.20
CA VAL A 93 2.04 -5.39 -1.83
C VAL A 93 3.42 -5.40 -1.16
N ILE A 94 3.76 -4.32 -0.46
CA ILE A 94 4.97 -4.22 0.36
C ILE A 94 4.58 -3.96 1.81
N GLY A 95 5.03 -4.83 2.71
CA GLY A 95 4.91 -4.66 4.16
C GLY A 95 6.24 -4.34 4.81
N GLN A 96 6.21 -4.01 6.09
CA GLN A 96 7.43 -3.74 6.87
C GLN A 96 7.73 -4.84 7.92
N SER A 97 7.06 -5.98 7.81
CA SER A 97 7.24 -7.12 8.70
C SER A 97 8.46 -7.97 8.30
N ALA A 98 8.85 -8.92 9.13
CA ALA A 98 9.80 -9.93 8.71
C ALA A 98 9.17 -10.86 7.64
N HIS A 99 9.99 -11.41 6.75
CA HIS A 99 9.52 -12.18 5.57
C HIS A 99 8.69 -13.41 5.94
N HIS A 100 8.95 -14.07 7.06
CA HIS A 100 8.20 -15.25 7.50
C HIS A 100 6.74 -14.95 7.87
N HIS A 101 6.36 -13.68 8.07
CA HIS A 101 4.97 -13.26 8.27
C HIS A 101 4.18 -13.11 6.96
N ILE A 102 4.83 -13.17 5.80
CA ILE A 102 4.15 -13.07 4.50
C ILE A 102 3.13 -14.19 4.33
N GLN A 103 3.54 -15.44 4.54
CA GLN A 103 2.65 -16.59 4.31
C GLN A 103 1.42 -16.59 5.23
N PRO A 104 1.52 -16.37 6.55
CA PRO A 104 0.36 -16.19 7.42
C PRO A 104 -0.56 -15.04 6.97
N PHE A 105 0.00 -13.91 6.58
CA PHE A 105 -0.76 -12.76 6.10
C PHE A 105 -1.52 -13.07 4.80
N CYS A 106 -0.88 -13.72 3.83
CA CYS A 106 -1.53 -14.17 2.60
C CYS A 106 -2.67 -15.18 2.87
N SER A 107 -2.45 -16.11 3.80
CA SER A 107 -3.49 -17.07 4.19
C SER A 107 -4.72 -16.40 4.80
N LEU A 108 -4.53 -15.34 5.59
CA LEU A 108 -5.63 -14.58 6.21
C LEU A 108 -6.40 -13.73 5.20
N THR A 109 -5.70 -13.10 4.26
CA THR A 109 -6.29 -12.15 3.31
C THR A 109 -6.71 -12.77 1.99
N GLY A 110 -6.30 -14.01 1.72
CA GLY A 110 -6.49 -14.66 0.41
C GLY A 110 -5.63 -14.05 -0.70
N TYR A 111 -4.63 -13.21 -0.37
CA TYR A 111 -3.83 -12.52 -1.36
C TYR A 111 -2.86 -13.47 -2.06
N ALA A 112 -2.97 -13.56 -3.38
CA ALA A 112 -2.20 -14.48 -4.23
C ALA A 112 -1.25 -13.78 -5.22
N HIS A 113 -1.29 -12.43 -5.31
CA HIS A 113 -0.37 -11.67 -6.15
C HIS A 113 0.99 -11.47 -5.48
N GLU A 114 1.86 -10.67 -6.09
CA GLU A 114 3.21 -10.41 -5.59
C GLU A 114 3.20 -9.67 -4.24
N ILE A 115 3.98 -10.15 -3.28
CA ILE A 115 4.13 -9.54 -1.97
C ILE A 115 5.56 -9.65 -1.46
N TYR A 116 6.05 -8.55 -0.91
CA TYR A 116 7.42 -8.40 -0.39
C TYR A 116 7.41 -7.65 0.92
N VAL A 117 8.56 -7.59 1.58
CA VAL A 117 8.73 -6.81 2.81
C VAL A 117 10.00 -5.96 2.78
N ASP A 118 9.92 -4.79 3.41
CA ASP A 118 11.02 -3.88 3.75
C ASP A 118 11.08 -3.73 5.28
N PRO A 119 11.69 -4.69 6.02
CA PRO A 119 11.68 -4.69 7.48
C PRO A 119 12.35 -3.47 8.12
N LYS A 120 13.31 -2.87 7.41
CA LYS A 120 14.02 -1.66 7.86
C LYS A 120 13.32 -0.37 7.45
N ARG A 121 12.25 -0.44 6.66
CA ARG A 121 11.48 0.71 6.16
C ARG A 121 12.33 1.73 5.37
N ILE A 122 13.38 1.26 4.72
CA ILE A 122 14.30 2.14 3.99
C ILE A 122 13.56 2.81 2.84
N ILE A 123 12.72 2.06 2.12
CA ILE A 123 11.94 2.59 0.99
C ILE A 123 10.88 3.55 1.53
N TYR A 124 10.13 3.17 2.58
CA TYR A 124 9.14 4.06 3.21
C TYR A 124 9.72 5.41 3.60
N GLN A 125 10.90 5.40 4.24
CA GLN A 125 11.57 6.61 4.70
C GLN A 125 12.09 7.48 3.55
N LYS A 126 12.74 6.87 2.58
CA LYS A 126 13.28 7.59 1.41
C LYS A 126 12.19 8.19 0.53
N LEU A 127 11.05 7.51 0.40
CA LEU A 127 9.89 8.04 -0.30
C LEU A 127 9.14 9.12 0.50
N GLY A 128 9.47 9.34 1.76
CA GLY A 128 8.85 10.36 2.61
C GLY A 128 7.49 9.98 3.16
N MET A 129 7.18 8.67 3.27
CA MET A 129 5.95 8.22 3.90
C MET A 129 5.94 8.59 5.39
N LYS A 130 4.82 9.16 5.84
CA LYS A 130 4.70 9.69 7.21
C LYS A 130 4.82 8.60 8.27
N ARG A 131 5.38 9.00 9.41
CA ARG A 131 5.37 8.22 10.63
C ARG A 131 4.70 9.06 11.72
N GLU A 132 3.42 8.84 11.95
CA GLU A 132 2.62 9.63 12.88
C GLU A 132 1.77 8.75 13.79
N ALA A 133 1.78 9.13 15.09
CA ALA A 133 0.94 8.51 16.11
C ALA A 133 -0.50 9.05 16.13
N LYS A 134 -0.80 10.11 15.36
CA LYS A 134 -2.09 10.80 15.44
C LYS A 134 -3.17 10.01 14.71
N PHE A 135 -4.11 9.51 15.47
CA PHE A 135 -5.42 9.07 14.99
C PHE A 135 -6.27 10.35 14.78
N THR A 136 -6.07 11.03 13.66
CA THR A 136 -6.93 12.19 13.32
C THR A 136 -8.22 11.66 12.72
N ASP A 137 -9.33 11.91 13.42
CA ASP A 137 -10.71 11.53 13.01
C ASP A 137 -11.23 12.28 11.76
N SER A 138 -10.38 13.04 11.08
CA SER A 138 -10.81 14.01 10.06
C SER A 138 -10.76 13.53 8.61
N ALA A 139 -10.30 12.30 8.33
CA ALA A 139 -10.33 11.75 6.97
C ALA A 139 -11.55 10.85 6.78
N GLN A 140 -12.21 10.97 5.64
CA GLN A 140 -13.23 10.00 5.26
C GLN A 140 -12.55 8.64 5.06
N PRO A 141 -13.05 7.57 5.73
CA PRO A 141 -12.44 6.25 5.59
C PRO A 141 -12.52 5.76 4.15
N SER A 142 -11.48 5.07 3.69
CA SER A 142 -11.51 4.33 2.44
C SER A 142 -12.73 3.39 2.39
N PRO A 143 -13.38 3.21 1.22
CA PRO A 143 -14.51 2.30 1.07
C PRO A 143 -14.15 0.83 1.36
N HIS A 144 -12.87 0.53 1.47
CA HIS A 144 -12.35 -0.79 1.80
C HIS A 144 -12.16 -1.02 3.31
N VAL A 145 -12.31 0.01 4.14
CA VAL A 145 -12.34 -0.11 5.60
C VAL A 145 -13.78 -0.40 6.02
N LYS A 146 -14.05 -1.64 6.38
CA LYS A 146 -15.39 -2.18 6.65
C LYS A 146 -15.73 -2.26 8.13
N SER A 147 -14.70 -2.35 8.98
CA SER A 147 -14.84 -2.46 10.42
C SER A 147 -15.13 -1.09 11.02
N GLY A 148 -16.40 -0.82 11.29
CA GLY A 148 -16.82 0.37 12.03
C GLY A 148 -16.37 0.30 13.49
N VAL A 149 -15.69 1.36 13.95
CA VAL A 149 -15.41 1.69 15.37
C VAL A 149 -15.00 0.50 16.24
N PHE A 150 -13.78 0.04 16.09
CA PHE A 150 -13.22 -1.02 16.92
C PHE A 150 -12.19 -0.51 17.93
N MET A 151 -12.47 0.63 18.58
CA MET A 151 -11.59 1.22 19.61
C MET A 151 -11.34 0.28 20.81
N GLY A 152 -12.27 -0.62 21.13
CA GLY A 152 -12.10 -1.57 22.22
C GLY A 152 -11.17 -2.74 21.91
N GLN A 153 -11.19 -3.24 20.68
CA GLN A 153 -10.31 -4.34 20.27
C GLN A 153 -8.89 -3.84 19.93
N MET A 154 -8.76 -2.58 19.50
CA MET A 154 -7.44 -1.95 19.30
C MET A 154 -6.63 -1.93 20.61
N LYS A 155 -7.24 -1.72 21.76
CA LYS A 155 -6.52 -1.73 23.07
C LYS A 155 -5.99 -3.11 23.43
N SER A 156 -6.69 -4.19 23.12
CA SER A 156 -6.20 -5.55 23.38
C SER A 156 -5.14 -5.99 22.39
N LEU A 157 -5.28 -5.59 21.10
CA LEU A 157 -4.25 -5.82 20.08
C LEU A 157 -2.97 -5.01 20.39
N TRP A 158 -3.13 -3.77 20.88
CA TRP A 158 -2.02 -2.94 21.32
C TRP A 158 -1.22 -3.57 22.46
N ARG A 159 -1.88 -4.21 23.45
CA ARG A 159 -1.25 -4.97 24.51
C ARG A 159 -0.47 -6.18 23.98
N ALA A 160 -1.00 -6.85 22.96
CA ALA A 160 -0.32 -7.98 22.34
C ALA A 160 0.96 -7.55 21.60
N ILE A 161 0.93 -6.42 20.89
CA ILE A 161 2.06 -5.87 20.10
C ILE A 161 3.19 -5.35 20.98
N THR A 162 2.88 -4.87 22.19
CA THR A 162 3.87 -4.35 23.14
C THR A 162 4.48 -5.44 24.04
N SER A 163 4.03 -6.70 23.89
CA SER A 163 4.61 -7.84 24.62
C SER A 163 5.98 -8.21 24.05
N PRO A 164 7.01 -8.41 24.88
CA PRO A 164 8.35 -8.81 24.41
C PRO A 164 8.41 -10.20 23.76
N VAL A 165 7.32 -10.95 23.77
CA VAL A 165 7.18 -12.27 23.13
C VAL A 165 6.73 -12.16 21.66
N PHE A 166 6.31 -10.96 21.20
CA PHE A 166 5.88 -10.77 19.81
C PHE A 166 7.07 -10.45 18.90
N ASP A 167 7.25 -11.29 17.93
CA ASP A 167 8.16 -11.06 16.80
C ASP A 167 7.74 -9.79 16.04
N PHE A 168 8.74 -9.00 15.58
CA PHE A 168 8.50 -7.70 14.97
C PHE A 168 7.69 -7.81 13.66
N GLN A 169 6.45 -7.35 13.68
CA GLN A 169 5.55 -7.34 12.53
C GLN A 169 5.38 -5.95 11.88
N GLY A 170 6.18 -4.99 12.27
CA GLY A 170 6.21 -3.65 11.72
C GLY A 170 5.91 -2.54 12.72
N ASP A 171 6.26 -1.31 12.33
CA ASP A 171 6.02 -0.10 13.11
C ASP A 171 4.56 0.35 12.95
N ILE A 172 3.83 0.39 14.05
CA ILE A 172 2.40 0.76 14.08
C ILE A 172 2.13 2.22 13.73
N TYR A 173 3.14 3.08 13.81
CA TYR A 173 3.04 4.51 13.48
C TYR A 173 3.33 4.82 12.01
N GLN A 174 3.98 3.89 11.31
CA GLN A 174 4.29 4.06 9.90
C GLN A 174 3.00 4.07 9.07
N GLN A 175 2.83 5.06 8.22
CA GLN A 175 1.76 5.08 7.21
C GLN A 175 2.21 4.38 5.94
N GLY A 176 1.25 4.03 5.10
CA GLY A 176 1.47 3.40 3.82
C GLY A 176 1.23 4.35 2.65
N GLY A 177 0.81 3.78 1.54
CA GLY A 177 0.47 4.51 0.33
C GLY A 177 0.37 3.63 -0.90
N ALA A 178 0.14 4.25 -2.05
CA ALA A 178 0.08 3.59 -3.34
C ALA A 178 0.92 4.34 -4.38
N ILE A 179 1.66 3.60 -5.19
CA ILE A 179 2.43 4.13 -6.32
C ILE A 179 2.06 3.34 -7.57
N ILE A 180 1.83 4.02 -8.69
CA ILE A 180 1.80 3.38 -10.00
C ILE A 180 3.06 3.83 -10.73
N ALA A 181 3.92 2.88 -11.07
CA ALA A 181 5.22 3.15 -11.69
C ALA A 181 5.52 2.18 -12.83
N GLY A 182 6.47 2.56 -13.68
CA GLY A 182 7.01 1.73 -14.75
C GLY A 182 6.26 1.79 -16.08
N PRO A 183 6.89 1.26 -17.17
CA PRO A 183 8.26 0.71 -17.20
C PRO A 183 9.34 1.75 -16.87
N GLY A 184 10.40 1.29 -16.19
CA GLY A 184 11.48 2.16 -15.72
C GLY A 184 11.10 3.01 -14.50
N PRO A 185 11.87 4.05 -14.15
CA PRO A 185 11.67 4.84 -12.93
C PRO A 185 10.53 5.87 -13.04
N GLN A 186 9.70 5.78 -14.07
CA GLN A 186 8.60 6.72 -14.30
C GLN A 186 7.46 6.48 -13.30
N VAL A 187 7.07 7.52 -12.55
CA VAL A 187 5.91 7.53 -11.66
C VAL A 187 4.71 8.09 -12.42
N HIS A 188 3.63 7.31 -12.51
CA HIS A 188 2.36 7.71 -13.11
C HIS A 188 1.37 8.24 -12.10
N PHE A 189 1.43 7.72 -10.86
CA PHE A 189 0.56 8.11 -9.78
C PHE A 189 1.24 7.88 -8.43
N LEU A 190 0.92 8.74 -7.46
CA LEU A 190 1.43 8.68 -6.10
C LEU A 190 0.34 9.10 -5.12
N HIS A 191 0.11 8.30 -4.09
CA HIS A 191 -0.70 8.64 -2.93
C HIS A 191 -0.01 8.13 -1.66
N PHE A 192 0.18 9.01 -0.68
CA PHE A 192 0.64 8.62 0.64
C PHE A 192 -0.51 8.73 1.64
N ASP A 193 -0.78 7.64 2.35
CA ASP A 193 -1.86 7.60 3.32
C ASP A 193 -1.65 8.65 4.42
N ALA A 194 -2.63 9.51 4.63
CA ALA A 194 -2.60 10.52 5.69
C ALA A 194 -2.79 9.87 7.08
N ASN A 195 -3.50 8.75 7.14
CA ASN A 195 -3.74 7.96 8.34
C ASN A 195 -4.09 6.50 7.99
N HIS A 196 -4.37 5.67 8.99
CA HIS A 196 -4.64 4.24 8.83
C HIS A 196 -5.96 3.89 8.09
N LEU A 197 -6.81 4.86 7.78
CA LEU A 197 -8.07 4.69 7.06
C LEU A 197 -8.02 5.22 5.64
N ASP A 198 -6.93 5.90 5.27
CA ASP A 198 -6.78 6.64 4.01
C ASP A 198 -6.16 5.78 2.88
N HIS A 199 -6.65 4.54 2.74
CA HIS A 199 -6.21 3.72 1.61
C HIS A 199 -6.89 4.15 0.32
N MET A 200 -6.12 4.24 -0.77
CA MET A 200 -6.64 4.63 -2.07
C MET A 200 -7.71 3.65 -2.57
N PRO A 201 -8.89 4.12 -3.07
CA PRO A 201 -9.91 3.23 -3.61
C PRO A 201 -9.40 2.38 -4.77
N ILE A 202 -9.61 1.06 -4.70
CA ILE A 202 -9.04 0.09 -5.65
C ILE A 202 -9.48 0.35 -7.09
N ASN A 203 -10.77 0.65 -7.32
CA ASN A 203 -11.25 0.93 -8.66
C ASN A 203 -10.58 2.17 -9.29
N TRP A 204 -10.21 3.16 -8.48
CA TRP A 204 -9.45 4.32 -8.96
C TRP A 204 -8.03 3.93 -9.33
N LEU A 205 -7.37 3.08 -8.52
CA LEU A 205 -6.03 2.58 -8.86
C LEU A 205 -6.03 1.80 -10.17
N LEU A 206 -7.05 0.95 -10.38
CA LEU A 206 -7.20 0.21 -11.64
C LEU A 206 -7.36 1.16 -12.84
N GLN A 207 -8.25 2.15 -12.73
CA GLN A 207 -8.46 3.16 -13.78
C GLN A 207 -7.19 3.98 -14.07
N LEU A 208 -6.48 4.42 -13.02
CA LEU A 208 -5.22 5.16 -13.16
C LEU A 208 -4.11 4.30 -13.77
N ALA A 209 -4.14 2.99 -13.56
CA ALA A 209 -3.24 2.05 -14.21
C ALA A 209 -3.60 1.76 -15.67
N GLY A 210 -4.77 2.23 -16.14
CA GLY A 210 -5.29 1.99 -17.49
C GLY A 210 -6.16 0.74 -17.60
N ILE A 211 -6.71 0.27 -16.48
CA ILE A 211 -7.59 -0.92 -16.43
C ILE A 211 -9.04 -0.44 -16.27
N GLU A 212 -9.81 -0.51 -17.36
CA GLU A 212 -11.21 -0.07 -17.43
C GLU A 212 -12.19 -1.13 -16.90
N VAL A 213 -12.00 -1.52 -15.64
CA VAL A 213 -12.87 -2.49 -14.95
C VAL A 213 -13.33 -1.89 -13.64
N THR A 214 -14.61 -2.07 -13.33
CA THR A 214 -15.17 -1.75 -12.01
C THR A 214 -15.51 -3.02 -11.27
N LEU A 215 -14.87 -3.22 -10.13
CA LEU A 215 -15.13 -4.36 -9.24
C LEU A 215 -16.08 -3.93 -8.11
N ASN A 216 -16.97 -4.85 -7.74
CA ASN A 216 -17.87 -4.66 -6.61
C ASN A 216 -17.28 -5.30 -5.35
N PHE A 217 -17.03 -4.48 -4.33
CA PHE A 217 -16.52 -4.94 -3.05
C PHE A 217 -17.64 -5.00 -2.01
N SER A 218 -17.66 -6.08 -1.22
CA SER A 218 -18.61 -6.21 -0.12
C SER A 218 -18.40 -5.12 0.92
N LYS A 219 -19.51 -4.53 1.38
CA LYS A 219 -19.50 -3.56 2.49
C LYS A 219 -19.47 -4.23 3.87
N GLN A 220 -19.63 -5.56 3.92
CA GLN A 220 -19.60 -6.31 5.19
C GLN A 220 -18.16 -6.63 5.57
N ALA A 221 -17.80 -6.33 6.81
CA ALA A 221 -16.54 -6.75 7.38
C ALA A 221 -16.50 -8.29 7.45
N LYS A 222 -15.46 -8.88 6.89
CA LYS A 222 -15.10 -10.26 7.23
C LYS A 222 -14.46 -10.25 8.60
N VAL A 223 -14.90 -11.10 9.51
CA VAL A 223 -14.19 -11.32 10.77
C VAL A 223 -12.93 -12.11 10.43
N ILE A 224 -11.83 -11.39 10.23
CA ILE A 224 -10.52 -12.01 10.02
C ILE A 224 -9.98 -12.33 11.42
N HIS A 225 -10.24 -13.57 11.87
CA HIS A 225 -9.70 -14.05 13.14
C HIS A 225 -8.17 -14.10 13.08
N VAL A 226 -7.53 -13.56 14.11
CA VAL A 226 -6.07 -13.63 14.35
C VAL A 226 -5.79 -14.85 15.20
#